data_6696ca2c09a8dee5143c54fec1198b64
#
_entry.id   6696ca2c09a8dee5143c54fec1198b64
#
_cell.length_a   1.000
_cell.length_b   1.000
_cell.length_c   1.000
_cell.angle_alpha   90.00
_cell.angle_beta   90.00
_cell.angle_gamma   90.00
#
_symmetry.space_group_name_H-M   'P 1'
#
loop_
_entity.id
_entity.type
_entity.pdbx_description
1 polymer ?
#
loop_
_entity_poly.entity_id
_entity_poly.type
_entity_poly.pdbx_seq_one_letter_code
_entity_poly.pdbx_strand_id
1 'polypeptide(L)'
;MENAVKQKKIEYLWHFTKLENVSSIFQSGIVPRATLEANQSNVAYNDQHRLDGFKTASCLSIGHPNYKMFYSLRQQAPSVEWVVFGVKAEVLWTKDCAFCTTNAANSSVTSVPIEQRKGVQAFESLFLPVTGKPSRQELQLPDECPTDPQAEVLVFDTILPSDIVGVIVPTKAKELELKPLYPAHQVVYHRAHYSARLDYQHW
;
A
#
# COMPACT_ATOMS: atom_id res chain seq x y z
N MET A 1 -7.77 -7.59 16.23
CA MET A 1 -7.47 -6.88 14.97
C MET A 1 -8.73 -6.54 14.19
N GLU A 2 -9.57 -7.48 13.80
CA GLU A 2 -10.77 -7.24 12.99
C GLU A 2 -11.65 -6.11 13.51
N ASN A 3 -12.00 -6.12 14.80
CA ASN A 3 -12.81 -5.05 15.41
C ASN A 3 -12.15 -3.67 15.30
N ALA A 4 -10.83 -3.58 15.52
CA ALA A 4 -10.10 -2.31 15.42
C ALA A 4 -10.10 -1.76 13.99
N VAL A 5 -9.95 -2.64 12.99
CA VAL A 5 -9.99 -2.28 11.55
C VAL A 5 -11.39 -1.79 11.17
N LYS A 6 -12.45 -2.51 11.58
CA LYS A 6 -13.86 -2.11 11.34
C LYS A 6 -14.20 -0.78 12.00
N GLN A 7 -13.72 -0.54 13.22
CA GLN A 7 -13.93 0.72 13.94
C GLN A 7 -13.30 1.91 13.20
N LYS A 8 -12.18 1.68 12.49
CA LYS A 8 -11.54 2.68 11.62
C LYS A 8 -12.17 2.78 10.24
N LYS A 9 -13.22 2.00 9.93
CA LYS A 9 -13.93 1.99 8.63
C LYS A 9 -13.00 1.68 7.45
N ILE A 10 -11.94 0.90 7.67
CA ILE A 10 -11.00 0.51 6.63
C ILE A 10 -11.61 -0.62 5.82
N GLU A 11 -11.85 -0.35 4.54
CA GLU A 11 -12.40 -1.34 3.59
C GLU A 11 -11.32 -1.90 2.68
N TYR A 12 -10.32 -1.06 2.33
CA TYR A 12 -9.28 -1.41 1.36
C TYR A 12 -7.90 -0.99 1.83
N LEU A 13 -6.91 -1.75 1.35
CA LEU A 13 -5.49 -1.41 1.38
C LEU A 13 -5.03 -1.12 -0.05
N TRP A 14 -3.98 -0.34 -0.20
CA TRP A 14 -3.48 0.11 -1.49
C TRP A 14 -2.07 -0.37 -1.75
N HIS A 15 -1.84 -0.97 -2.93
CA HIS A 15 -0.51 -1.36 -3.39
C HIS A 15 -0.26 -0.77 -4.78
N PHE A 16 0.65 0.19 -4.91
CA PHE A 16 1.04 0.71 -6.22
C PHE A 16 2.16 -0.13 -6.83
N THR A 17 2.07 -0.34 -8.13
CA THR A 17 3.06 -1.13 -8.89
C THR A 17 3.07 -0.71 -10.35
N LYS A 18 4.03 -1.24 -11.12
CA LYS A 18 4.10 -1.02 -12.56
C LYS A 18 2.98 -1.75 -13.29
N LEU A 19 2.50 -1.16 -14.38
CA LEU A 19 1.43 -1.72 -15.21
C LEU A 19 1.76 -3.15 -15.70
N GLU A 20 3.00 -3.42 -16.05
CA GLU A 20 3.46 -4.74 -16.52
C GLU A 20 3.22 -5.88 -15.53
N ASN A 21 3.04 -5.59 -14.24
CA ASN A 21 2.74 -6.57 -13.20
C ASN A 21 1.24 -6.93 -13.08
N VAL A 22 0.35 -6.25 -13.80
CA VAL A 22 -1.10 -6.45 -13.64
C VAL A 22 -1.52 -7.89 -13.89
N SER A 23 -1.05 -8.48 -14.98
CA SER A 23 -1.42 -9.86 -15.34
C SER A 23 -0.95 -10.87 -14.29
N SER A 24 0.31 -10.78 -13.85
CA SER A 24 0.87 -11.68 -12.85
C SER A 24 0.18 -11.54 -11.49
N ILE A 25 -0.18 -10.32 -11.10
CA ILE A 25 -0.87 -10.07 -9.83
C ILE A 25 -2.30 -10.63 -9.86
N PHE A 26 -3.03 -10.47 -10.94
CA PHE A 26 -4.36 -11.08 -11.06
C PHE A 26 -4.32 -12.61 -11.07
N GLN A 27 -3.24 -13.21 -11.59
CA GLN A 27 -3.07 -14.67 -11.64
C GLN A 27 -2.54 -15.27 -10.34
N SER A 28 -1.54 -14.62 -9.70
CA SER A 28 -0.77 -15.20 -8.61
C SER A 28 -0.87 -14.43 -7.29
N GLY A 29 -1.52 -13.25 -7.32
CA GLY A 29 -1.58 -12.37 -6.17
C GLY A 29 -0.35 -11.46 -6.03
N ILE A 30 -0.30 -10.71 -4.93
CA ILE A 30 0.88 -9.90 -4.59
C ILE A 30 1.80 -10.79 -3.75
N VAL A 31 2.89 -11.21 -4.38
CA VAL A 31 3.86 -12.16 -3.80
C VAL A 31 5.06 -11.39 -3.25
N PRO A 32 5.54 -11.69 -2.03
CA PRO A 32 6.74 -11.08 -1.47
C PRO A 32 7.96 -11.29 -2.37
N ARG A 33 8.81 -10.28 -2.46
CA ARG A 33 9.96 -10.26 -3.36
C ARG A 33 10.90 -11.45 -3.18
N ALA A 34 11.19 -11.87 -1.94
CA ALA A 34 12.05 -13.00 -1.67
C ALA A 34 11.51 -14.31 -2.30
N THR A 35 10.20 -14.51 -2.29
CA THR A 35 9.54 -15.65 -2.93
C THR A 35 9.64 -15.58 -4.46
N LEU A 36 9.47 -14.38 -5.04
CA LEU A 36 9.64 -14.18 -6.49
C LEU A 36 11.09 -14.43 -6.92
N GLU A 37 12.08 -13.95 -6.15
CA GLU A 37 13.50 -14.19 -6.42
C GLU A 37 13.84 -15.69 -6.33
N ALA A 38 13.32 -16.40 -5.33
CA ALA A 38 13.53 -17.84 -5.17
C ALA A 38 12.94 -18.66 -6.34
N ASN A 39 11.82 -18.21 -6.88
CA ASN A 39 11.14 -18.86 -8.02
C ASN A 39 11.68 -18.39 -9.38
N GLN A 40 12.75 -17.59 -9.42
CA GLN A 40 13.34 -17.02 -10.64
C GLN A 40 12.31 -16.28 -11.50
N SER A 41 11.28 -15.69 -10.88
CA SER A 41 10.21 -14.99 -11.56
C SER A 41 10.73 -13.66 -12.13
N ASN A 42 10.48 -13.43 -13.42
CA ASN A 42 10.82 -12.15 -14.05
C ASN A 42 9.73 -11.12 -13.74
N VAL A 43 9.92 -10.36 -12.64
CA VAL A 43 8.98 -9.35 -12.16
C VAL A 43 9.66 -8.00 -12.04
N ALA A 44 8.96 -6.96 -12.43
CA ALA A 44 9.43 -5.58 -12.34
C ALA A 44 9.22 -5.01 -10.93
N TYR A 45 10.29 -4.96 -10.14
CA TYR A 45 10.25 -4.42 -8.78
C TYR A 45 10.04 -2.89 -8.76
N ASN A 46 9.22 -2.41 -7.83
CA ASN A 46 8.99 -0.98 -7.59
C ASN A 46 10.16 -0.35 -6.84
N ASP A 47 10.62 -1.03 -5.78
CA ASP A 47 11.75 -0.65 -4.96
C ASP A 47 12.86 -1.69 -5.11
N GLN A 48 13.94 -1.29 -5.79
CA GLN A 48 15.08 -2.17 -6.05
C GLN A 48 15.91 -2.42 -4.79
N HIS A 49 15.91 -1.51 -3.83
CA HIS A 49 16.85 -1.54 -2.70
C HIS A 49 16.26 -2.19 -1.45
N ARG A 50 14.92 -2.14 -1.22
CA ARG A 50 14.27 -2.65 0.00
C ARG A 50 15.04 -2.22 1.26
N LEU A 51 15.18 -0.92 1.42
CA LEU A 51 15.92 -0.31 2.53
C LEU A 51 15.28 -0.59 3.90
N ASP A 52 14.05 -1.06 3.92
CA ASP A 52 13.36 -1.58 5.12
C ASP A 52 13.92 -2.94 5.60
N GLY A 53 14.73 -3.61 4.77
CA GLY A 53 15.33 -4.92 5.06
C GLY A 53 14.40 -6.13 4.89
N PHE A 54 13.11 -5.94 4.57
CA PHE A 54 12.11 -7.02 4.52
C PHE A 54 11.70 -7.42 3.09
N LYS A 55 12.60 -8.06 2.34
CA LYS A 55 12.26 -8.69 1.05
C LYS A 55 11.17 -9.77 1.17
N THR A 56 10.96 -10.27 2.39
CA THR A 56 9.92 -11.28 2.70
C THR A 56 8.54 -10.69 2.89
N ALA A 57 8.37 -9.38 2.75
CA ALA A 57 7.08 -8.71 2.89
C ALA A 57 6.74 -7.88 1.66
N SER A 58 5.43 -7.70 1.40
CA SER A 58 4.87 -6.71 0.48
C SER A 58 4.40 -5.48 1.25
N CYS A 59 4.65 -4.26 0.71
CA CYS A 59 4.23 -3.00 1.33
C CYS A 59 2.86 -2.58 0.81
N LEU A 60 1.97 -2.23 1.72
CA LEU A 60 0.66 -1.64 1.42
C LEU A 60 0.45 -0.37 2.23
N SER A 61 -0.44 0.49 1.74
CA SER A 61 -0.89 1.70 2.44
C SER A 61 -2.35 1.54 2.89
N ILE A 62 -2.74 2.24 3.96
CA ILE A 62 -4.12 2.30 4.47
C ILE A 62 -4.73 3.67 4.11
N GLY A 63 -6.00 3.70 3.73
CA GLY A 63 -6.77 4.90 3.44
C GLY A 63 -6.36 5.61 2.15
N HIS A 64 -5.08 5.90 1.97
CA HIS A 64 -4.54 6.53 0.77
C HIS A 64 -3.17 5.93 0.42
N PRO A 65 -2.81 5.74 -0.87
CA PRO A 65 -1.45 5.34 -1.25
C PRO A 65 -0.40 6.28 -0.65
N ASN A 66 0.77 5.75 -0.26
CA ASN A 66 1.91 6.58 0.16
C ASN A 66 2.32 7.51 -1.01
N TYR A 67 1.63 8.63 -1.13
CA TYR A 67 1.75 9.54 -2.28
C TYR A 67 3.14 10.15 -2.41
N LYS A 68 3.88 10.31 -1.30
CA LYS A 68 5.23 10.90 -1.34
C LYS A 68 6.19 9.95 -2.06
N MET A 69 6.21 8.68 -1.67
CA MET A 69 7.00 7.65 -2.35
C MET A 69 6.50 7.43 -3.78
N PHE A 70 5.20 7.32 -3.96
CA PHE A 70 4.60 7.07 -5.28
C PHE A 70 4.87 8.22 -6.26
N TYR A 71 4.80 9.48 -5.80
CA TYR A 71 5.16 10.63 -6.61
C TYR A 71 6.64 10.58 -7.01
N SER A 72 7.54 10.35 -6.03
CA SER A 72 8.98 10.27 -6.29
C SER A 72 9.32 9.22 -7.34
N LEU A 73 8.77 8.01 -7.23
CA LEU A 73 8.99 6.93 -8.20
C LEU A 73 8.50 7.29 -9.62
N ARG A 74 7.34 7.94 -9.72
CA ARG A 74 6.80 8.40 -11.01
C ARG A 74 7.66 9.51 -11.64
N GLN A 75 8.27 10.39 -10.83
CA GLN A 75 9.17 11.41 -11.32
C GLN A 75 10.52 10.84 -11.78
N GLN A 76 11.04 9.84 -11.06
CA GLN A 76 12.30 9.17 -11.42
C GLN A 76 12.19 8.35 -12.72
N ALA A 77 11.00 7.82 -13.02
CA ALA A 77 10.76 6.99 -14.20
C ALA A 77 9.46 7.41 -14.91
N PRO A 78 9.45 8.58 -15.58
CA PRO A 78 8.23 9.14 -16.21
C PRO A 78 7.68 8.31 -17.37
N SER A 79 8.49 7.46 -17.99
CA SER A 79 8.06 6.52 -19.05
C SER A 79 7.41 5.25 -18.51
N VAL A 80 7.51 4.98 -17.20
CA VAL A 80 6.89 3.81 -16.59
C VAL A 80 5.42 4.09 -16.29
N GLU A 81 4.55 3.20 -16.75
CA GLU A 81 3.14 3.24 -16.41
C GLU A 81 2.89 2.55 -15.06
N TRP A 82 2.11 3.21 -14.23
CA TRP A 82 1.82 2.78 -12.85
C TRP A 82 0.34 2.53 -12.65
N VAL A 83 0.04 1.56 -11.77
CA VAL A 83 -1.31 1.22 -11.32
C VAL A 83 -1.36 1.09 -9.80
N VAL A 84 -2.57 1.15 -9.23
CA VAL A 84 -2.79 0.95 -7.80
C VAL A 84 -3.79 -0.18 -7.61
N PHE A 85 -3.39 -1.24 -6.95
CA PHE A 85 -4.28 -2.34 -6.58
C PHE A 85 -5.03 -2.03 -5.29
N GLY A 86 -6.34 -2.33 -5.29
CA GLY A 86 -7.15 -2.41 -4.10
C GLY A 86 -7.14 -3.83 -3.54
N VAL A 87 -6.80 -3.96 -2.28
CA VAL A 87 -6.74 -5.21 -1.52
C VAL A 87 -7.74 -5.14 -0.38
N LYS A 88 -8.43 -6.24 -0.08
CA LYS A 88 -9.40 -6.33 1.01
C LYS A 88 -8.73 -6.06 2.36
N ALA A 89 -9.42 -5.33 3.24
CA ALA A 89 -8.91 -5.03 4.58
C ALA A 89 -8.76 -6.30 5.46
N GLU A 90 -9.45 -7.39 5.11
CA GLU A 90 -9.35 -8.70 5.77
C GLU A 90 -7.91 -9.20 5.89
N VAL A 91 -7.05 -8.82 4.97
CA VAL A 91 -5.61 -9.13 4.99
C VAL A 91 -4.97 -8.72 6.32
N LEU A 92 -5.42 -7.62 6.95
CA LEU A 92 -4.87 -7.11 8.22
C LEU A 92 -5.03 -8.06 9.41
N TRP A 93 -5.96 -9.02 9.35
CA TRP A 93 -6.19 -9.98 10.45
C TRP A 93 -6.13 -11.43 10.03
N THR A 94 -6.05 -11.70 8.72
CA THR A 94 -5.91 -13.07 8.20
C THR A 94 -4.48 -13.42 7.81
N LYS A 95 -3.60 -12.41 7.69
CA LYS A 95 -2.20 -12.56 7.30
C LYS A 95 -1.25 -12.08 8.40
N ASP A 96 0.02 -12.49 8.33
CA ASP A 96 1.06 -11.94 9.19
C ASP A 96 1.42 -10.53 8.73
N CYS A 97 1.05 -9.53 9.55
CA CYS A 97 1.22 -8.11 9.24
C CYS A 97 2.02 -7.39 10.31
N ALA A 98 2.90 -6.47 9.88
CA ALA A 98 3.53 -5.49 10.74
C ALA A 98 3.19 -4.07 10.29
N PHE A 99 3.09 -3.15 11.25
CA PHE A 99 2.61 -1.79 11.07
C PHE A 99 3.75 -0.80 11.28
N CYS A 100 3.94 0.10 10.35
CA CYS A 100 4.98 1.12 10.34
C CYS A 100 4.31 2.49 10.41
N THR A 101 4.57 3.25 11.49
CA THR A 101 3.93 4.56 11.74
C THR A 101 4.31 5.63 10.72
N THR A 102 5.37 5.43 9.98
CA THR A 102 5.83 6.20 8.80
C THR A 102 6.43 5.22 7.79
N ASN A 103 7.22 5.68 6.81
CA ASN A 103 7.88 4.82 5.83
C ASN A 103 8.71 3.72 6.52
N ALA A 104 8.54 2.48 6.04
CA ALA A 104 9.15 1.30 6.66
C ALA A 104 10.70 1.33 6.74
N ALA A 105 11.34 2.11 5.84
CA ALA A 105 12.79 2.31 5.82
C ALA A 105 13.26 3.46 6.74
N ASN A 106 12.35 4.19 7.39
CA ASN A 106 12.71 5.26 8.30
C ASN A 106 13.43 4.69 9.54
N SER A 107 14.49 5.37 10.00
CA SER A 107 15.28 4.94 11.16
C SER A 107 14.45 4.79 12.44
N SER A 108 13.44 5.63 12.64
CA SER A 108 12.53 5.51 13.78
C SER A 108 11.67 4.24 13.74
N VAL A 109 11.45 3.68 12.57
CA VAL A 109 10.73 2.42 12.35
C VAL A 109 11.69 1.24 12.42
N THR A 110 12.82 1.31 11.70
CA THR A 110 13.78 0.19 11.62
C THR A 110 14.46 -0.10 12.96
N SER A 111 14.54 0.89 13.86
CA SER A 111 15.04 0.71 15.24
C SER A 111 14.11 -0.10 16.15
N VAL A 112 12.82 -0.24 15.77
CA VAL A 112 11.84 -1.01 16.54
C VAL A 112 11.83 -2.47 16.03
N PRO A 113 12.03 -3.48 16.91
CA PRO A 113 11.96 -4.88 16.52
C PRO A 113 10.64 -5.22 15.83
N ILE A 114 10.69 -6.10 14.81
CA ILE A 114 9.52 -6.40 13.97
C ILE A 114 8.34 -6.94 14.79
N GLU A 115 8.61 -7.73 15.83
CA GLU A 115 7.57 -8.31 16.68
C GLU A 115 6.78 -7.24 17.47
N GLN A 116 7.43 -6.11 17.78
CA GLN A 116 6.77 -4.97 18.44
C GLN A 116 5.94 -4.13 17.48
N ARG A 117 6.12 -4.34 16.18
CA ARG A 117 5.35 -3.69 15.12
C ARG A 117 4.11 -4.51 14.69
N LYS A 118 3.80 -5.61 15.40
CA LYS A 118 2.66 -6.50 15.13
C LYS A 118 1.53 -6.30 16.15
N GLY A 119 0.34 -6.80 15.80
CA GLY A 119 -0.83 -6.79 16.68
C GLY A 119 -1.59 -5.46 16.74
N VAL A 120 -2.65 -5.46 17.56
CA VAL A 120 -3.63 -4.35 17.61
C VAL A 120 -3.01 -3.04 18.06
N GLN A 121 -2.12 -3.06 19.06
CA GLN A 121 -1.48 -1.84 19.57
C GLN A 121 -0.60 -1.18 18.50
N ALA A 122 0.15 -1.96 17.73
CA ALA A 122 0.95 -1.45 16.63
C ALA A 122 0.07 -0.88 15.50
N PHE A 123 -1.06 -1.52 15.19
CA PHE A 123 -2.05 -1.00 14.26
C PHE A 123 -2.64 0.34 14.74
N GLU A 124 -3.06 0.42 16.00
CA GLU A 124 -3.64 1.65 16.57
C GLU A 124 -2.63 2.81 16.61
N SER A 125 -1.34 2.51 16.76
CA SER A 125 -0.28 3.52 16.75
C SER A 125 -0.20 4.32 15.44
N LEU A 126 -0.69 3.78 14.32
CA LEU A 126 -0.75 4.49 13.03
C LEU A 126 -1.64 5.74 13.08
N PHE A 127 -2.58 5.77 14.03
CA PHE A 127 -3.60 6.82 14.16
C PHE A 127 -3.33 7.79 15.33
N LEU A 128 -2.21 7.62 16.03
CA LEU A 128 -1.81 8.52 17.09
C LEU A 128 -1.31 9.87 16.52
N PRO A 129 -1.38 10.96 17.33
CA PRO A 129 -0.77 12.23 16.94
C PRO A 129 0.74 12.10 16.68
N VAL A 130 1.22 12.83 15.70
CA VAL A 130 2.66 12.92 15.38
C VAL A 130 3.21 14.22 15.96
N THR A 131 4.28 14.12 16.75
CA THR A 131 4.91 15.28 17.41
C THR A 131 5.31 16.35 16.38
N GLY A 132 4.94 17.60 16.65
CA GLY A 132 5.23 18.74 15.77
C GLY A 132 4.33 18.86 14.54
N LYS A 133 3.29 18.01 14.43
CA LYS A 133 2.27 18.10 13.38
C LYS A 133 0.92 18.54 13.97
N PRO A 134 0.04 19.16 13.15
CA PRO A 134 -1.32 19.43 13.57
C PRO A 134 -2.06 18.13 13.95
N SER A 135 -3.07 18.27 14.80
CA SER A 135 -3.92 17.14 15.19
C SER A 135 -4.68 16.55 13.97
N ARG A 136 -5.14 15.32 14.09
CA ARG A 136 -5.98 14.67 13.05
C ARG A 136 -7.25 15.49 12.76
N GLN A 137 -7.81 16.17 13.76
CA GLN A 137 -8.98 17.02 13.61
C GLN A 137 -8.65 18.28 12.78
N GLU A 138 -7.54 18.97 13.08
CA GLU A 138 -7.07 20.13 12.30
C GLU A 138 -6.73 19.75 10.86
N LEU A 139 -6.16 18.55 10.66
CA LEU A 139 -5.86 17.98 9.33
C LEU A 139 -7.11 17.47 8.62
N GLN A 140 -8.28 17.42 9.26
CA GLN A 140 -9.53 16.86 8.75
C GLN A 140 -9.36 15.44 8.20
N LEU A 141 -8.55 14.61 8.87
CA LEU A 141 -8.26 13.25 8.41
C LEU A 141 -9.47 12.34 8.63
N PRO A 142 -9.90 11.59 7.59
CA PRO A 142 -10.87 10.50 7.74
C PRO A 142 -10.39 9.43 8.72
N ASP A 143 -11.35 8.70 9.30
CA ASP A 143 -11.06 7.65 10.30
C ASP A 143 -10.10 6.58 9.77
N GLU A 144 -10.27 6.19 8.50
CA GLU A 144 -9.46 5.19 7.82
C GLU A 144 -8.05 5.62 7.46
N CYS A 145 -7.75 6.92 7.48
CA CYS A 145 -6.42 7.41 7.11
C CYS A 145 -5.47 7.41 8.31
N PRO A 146 -4.32 6.74 8.26
CA PRO A 146 -3.22 6.93 9.22
C PRO A 146 -2.83 8.40 9.35
N THR A 147 -2.32 8.79 10.51
CA THR A 147 -1.89 10.18 10.74
C THR A 147 -0.76 10.55 9.80
N ASP A 148 0.33 9.78 9.77
CA ASP A 148 1.40 9.98 8.77
C ASP A 148 0.98 9.37 7.41
N PRO A 149 1.02 10.14 6.30
CA PRO A 149 0.68 9.63 4.98
C PRO A 149 1.67 8.61 4.41
N GLN A 150 2.82 8.44 5.04
CA GLN A 150 3.83 7.45 4.69
C GLN A 150 3.73 6.18 5.54
N ALA A 151 2.72 6.07 6.42
CA ALA A 151 2.47 4.86 7.17
C ALA A 151 2.27 3.66 6.24
N GLU A 152 2.88 2.53 6.58
CA GLU A 152 2.88 1.33 5.74
C GLU A 152 2.51 0.09 6.54
N VAL A 153 1.94 -0.88 5.84
CA VAL A 153 1.71 -2.25 6.33
C VAL A 153 2.63 -3.18 5.56
N LEU A 154 3.45 -3.93 6.29
CA LEU A 154 4.25 -5.03 5.74
C LEU A 154 3.45 -6.31 5.88
N VAL A 155 3.12 -6.96 4.76
CA VAL A 155 2.42 -8.26 4.72
C VAL A 155 3.42 -9.34 4.34
N PHE A 156 3.69 -10.27 5.25
CA PHE A 156 4.70 -11.31 5.08
C PHE A 156 4.22 -12.52 4.28
N ASP A 157 2.92 -12.68 4.14
CA ASP A 157 2.30 -13.71 3.32
C ASP A 157 2.02 -13.24 1.90
N THR A 158 1.83 -14.18 0.98
CA THR A 158 1.25 -13.88 -0.32
C THR A 158 -0.19 -13.39 -0.14
N ILE A 159 -0.51 -12.22 -0.71
CA ILE A 159 -1.87 -11.72 -0.84
C ILE A 159 -2.49 -12.42 -2.05
N LEU A 160 -3.45 -13.30 -1.82
CA LEU A 160 -4.03 -14.13 -2.86
C LEU A 160 -4.84 -13.31 -3.88
N PRO A 161 -5.03 -13.80 -5.11
CA PRO A 161 -5.93 -13.17 -6.09
C PRO A 161 -7.34 -12.90 -5.54
N SER A 162 -7.85 -13.78 -4.67
CA SER A 162 -9.15 -13.63 -3.99
C SER A 162 -9.22 -12.46 -3.01
N ASP A 163 -8.06 -11.97 -2.54
CA ASP A 163 -7.95 -10.82 -1.65
C ASP A 163 -7.88 -9.50 -2.44
N ILE A 164 -7.72 -9.56 -3.77
CA ILE A 164 -7.60 -8.40 -4.66
C ILE A 164 -9.00 -7.99 -5.13
N VAL A 165 -9.35 -6.73 -4.90
CA VAL A 165 -10.63 -6.15 -5.31
C VAL A 165 -10.59 -5.72 -6.77
N GLY A 166 -9.47 -5.14 -7.21
CA GLY A 166 -9.30 -4.64 -8.56
C GLY A 166 -8.08 -3.72 -8.69
N VAL A 167 -8.01 -3.05 -9.82
CA VAL A 167 -6.91 -2.14 -10.15
C VAL A 167 -7.45 -0.74 -10.51
N ILE A 168 -6.80 0.27 -9.96
CA ILE A 168 -7.06 1.69 -10.25
C ILE A 168 -6.01 2.17 -11.24
N VAL A 169 -6.46 2.90 -12.25
CA VAL A 169 -5.65 3.45 -13.34
C VAL A 169 -5.69 4.97 -13.38
N PRO A 170 -4.65 5.65 -13.93
CA PRO A 170 -4.51 7.10 -13.86
C PRO A 170 -5.44 7.88 -14.80
N THR A 171 -5.97 7.24 -15.85
CA THR A 171 -6.78 7.91 -16.87
C THR A 171 -7.96 7.06 -17.33
N LYS A 172 -9.01 7.71 -17.82
CA LYS A 172 -10.16 7.02 -18.42
C LYS A 172 -9.79 6.24 -19.69
N ALA A 173 -8.82 6.74 -20.45
CA ALA A 173 -8.29 6.03 -21.61
C ALA A 173 -7.67 4.68 -21.21
N LYS A 174 -6.88 4.66 -20.13
CA LYS A 174 -6.27 3.42 -19.62
C LYS A 174 -7.31 2.45 -19.05
N GLU A 175 -8.38 2.95 -18.42
CA GLU A 175 -9.50 2.09 -18.01
C GLU A 175 -10.16 1.40 -19.22
N LEU A 176 -10.45 2.15 -20.29
CA LEU A 176 -11.04 1.59 -21.50
C LEU A 176 -10.13 0.58 -22.21
N GLU A 177 -8.81 0.79 -22.14
CA GLU A 177 -7.80 -0.12 -22.69
C GLU A 177 -7.74 -1.44 -21.89
N LEU A 178 -7.66 -1.37 -20.57
CA LEU A 178 -7.40 -2.54 -19.73
C LEU A 178 -8.67 -3.34 -19.40
N LYS A 179 -9.83 -2.70 -19.26
CA LYS A 179 -11.06 -3.36 -18.84
C LYS A 179 -11.46 -4.55 -19.71
N PRO A 180 -11.34 -4.52 -21.05
CA PRO A 180 -11.61 -5.69 -21.91
C PRO A 180 -10.60 -6.83 -21.72
N LEU A 181 -9.36 -6.53 -21.29
CA LEU A 181 -8.32 -7.53 -21.07
C LEU A 181 -8.50 -8.31 -19.77
N TYR A 182 -9.23 -7.70 -18.79
CA TYR A 182 -9.45 -8.29 -17.47
C TYR A 182 -10.94 -8.29 -17.10
N PRO A 183 -11.81 -9.00 -17.86
CA PRO A 183 -13.26 -8.94 -17.69
C PRO A 183 -13.74 -9.50 -16.33
N ALA A 184 -12.94 -10.36 -15.68
CA ALA A 184 -13.24 -10.93 -14.36
C ALA A 184 -12.84 -10.00 -13.18
N HIS A 185 -12.18 -8.89 -13.47
CA HIS A 185 -11.62 -7.99 -12.45
C HIS A 185 -12.14 -6.57 -12.61
N GLN A 186 -12.18 -5.84 -11.50
CA GLN A 186 -12.51 -4.42 -11.55
C GLN A 186 -11.32 -3.61 -12.05
N VAL A 187 -11.51 -2.85 -13.11
CA VAL A 187 -10.56 -1.84 -13.62
C VAL A 187 -11.27 -0.50 -13.58
N VAL A 188 -10.76 0.44 -12.78
CA VAL A 188 -11.44 1.71 -12.47
C VAL A 188 -10.47 2.88 -12.62
N TYR A 189 -10.89 3.93 -13.33
CA TYR A 189 -10.20 5.21 -13.28
C TYR A 189 -10.53 5.95 -11.99
N HIS A 190 -9.50 6.33 -11.22
CA HIS A 190 -9.69 7.17 -10.03
C HIS A 190 -8.47 8.06 -9.77
N ARG A 191 -8.59 9.35 -10.14
CA ARG A 191 -7.48 10.31 -10.10
C ARG A 191 -6.91 10.55 -8.69
N ALA A 192 -7.75 10.52 -7.66
CA ALA A 192 -7.31 10.83 -6.29
C ALA A 192 -6.17 9.92 -5.81
N HIS A 193 -6.16 8.64 -6.19
CA HIS A 193 -5.09 7.69 -5.82
C HIS A 193 -3.72 8.00 -6.44
N TYR A 194 -3.68 8.94 -7.40
CA TYR A 194 -2.44 9.44 -8.04
C TYR A 194 -2.09 10.86 -7.58
N SER A 195 -2.88 11.44 -6.69
CA SER A 195 -2.71 12.80 -6.17
C SER A 195 -2.16 12.76 -4.74
N ALA A 196 -1.67 13.89 -4.26
CA ALA A 196 -1.36 14.06 -2.85
C ALA A 196 -2.64 14.02 -2.00
N ARG A 197 -2.53 13.57 -0.76
CA ARG A 197 -3.56 13.67 0.27
C ARG A 197 -3.81 15.15 0.59
N LEU A 198 -5.03 15.54 0.98
CA LEU A 198 -5.41 16.94 1.16
C LEU A 198 -4.55 17.70 2.19
N ASP A 199 -4.01 17.01 3.17
CA ASP A 199 -3.13 17.54 4.21
C ASP A 199 -1.63 17.60 3.80
N TYR A 200 -1.31 17.41 2.53
CA TYR A 200 0.06 17.24 2.02
C TYR A 200 1.04 18.36 2.43
N GLN A 201 0.54 19.59 2.59
CA GLN A 201 1.37 20.75 2.95
C GLN A 201 1.91 20.70 4.39
N HIS A 202 1.43 19.78 5.21
CA HIS A 202 1.89 19.58 6.59
C HIS A 202 2.96 18.48 6.71
N TRP A 203 3.33 17.81 5.58
CA TRP A 203 4.18 16.63 5.59
C TRP A 203 5.46 16.75 4.76
#